data_2d538e4cce89658286cdb3c9e25c22c3
#
_entry.id   2d538e4cce89658286cdb3c9e25c22c3
#
_cell.length_a   1.000
_cell.length_b   1.000
_cell.length_c   1.000
_cell.angle_alpha   90.00
_cell.angle_beta   90.00
_cell.angle_gamma   90.00
#
_symmetry.space_group_name_H-M   'P 1'
#
loop_
_entity.id
_entity.type
_entity.pdbx_description
1 polymer ?
#
loop_
_entity_poly.entity_id
_entity_poly.type
_entity_poly.pdbx_seq_one_letter_code
_entity_poly.pdbx_strand_id
1 'polypeptide(L)'
;MDNPTDLIEIKKKLESTKYEAFALHRRACAIIYGQTFELGYNHSVVWNMIPYDVQIVGAMTLNDGNIAEMRTGEGKTLVATIAAYLNALVGIPVHIVTVNDYLARRDSQEMGIIYNTLGLSVGVVSHGQSFEEKQAAY
;
A
#
# COMPACT_ATOMS: atom_id res chain seq x y z
N MET A 1 4.06 22.54 -0.27
CA MET A 1 5.32 21.87 -0.65
C MET A 1 5.72 22.36 -2.03
N ASP A 2 6.23 23.56 -2.13
CA ASP A 2 6.42 24.21 -3.44
C ASP A 2 7.90 24.54 -3.74
N ASN A 3 8.82 24.03 -2.90
CA ASN A 3 10.24 24.27 -3.11
C ASN A 3 10.89 23.01 -3.73
N PRO A 4 11.52 23.11 -4.91
CA PRO A 4 12.24 21.99 -5.55
C PRO A 4 13.29 21.34 -4.65
N THR A 5 13.89 22.11 -3.75
CA THR A 5 14.89 21.61 -2.79
C THR A 5 14.29 20.61 -1.82
N ASP A 6 13.05 20.83 -1.35
CA ASP A 6 12.35 19.94 -0.42
C ASP A 6 12.06 18.58 -1.08
N LEU A 7 11.68 18.57 -2.35
CA LEU A 7 11.42 17.35 -3.10
C LEU A 7 12.68 16.49 -3.31
N ILE A 8 13.81 17.14 -3.54
CA ILE A 8 15.10 16.45 -3.71
C ILE A 8 15.50 15.81 -2.37
N GLU A 9 15.34 16.53 -1.27
CA GLU A 9 15.67 16.03 0.07
C GLU A 9 14.76 14.87 0.49
N ILE A 10 13.46 14.98 0.23
CA ILE A 10 12.48 13.90 0.44
C ILE A 10 12.89 12.64 -0.34
N LYS A 11 13.17 12.77 -1.64
CA LYS A 11 13.61 11.65 -2.47
C LYS A 11 14.87 10.98 -1.93
N LYS A 12 15.87 11.78 -1.54
CA LYS A 12 17.10 11.27 -0.96
C LYS A 12 16.84 10.51 0.35
N LYS A 13 15.94 11.02 1.18
CA LYS A 13 15.54 10.38 2.43
C LYS A 13 14.81 9.06 2.18
N LEU A 14 13.85 9.04 1.27
CA LEU A 14 13.13 7.81 0.88
C LEU A 14 14.11 6.76 0.34
N GLU A 15 15.02 7.15 -0.54
CA GLU A 15 16.02 6.24 -1.09
C GLU A 15 16.91 5.63 -0.01
N SER A 16 17.35 6.43 0.96
CA SER A 16 18.17 5.95 2.09
C SER A 16 17.41 5.03 3.05
N THR A 17 16.07 5.11 3.10
CA THR A 17 15.20 4.35 4.02
C THR A 17 14.55 3.14 3.33
N LYS A 18 14.64 3.04 2.01
CA LYS A 18 13.93 2.08 1.16
C LYS A 18 14.04 0.63 1.66
N TYR A 19 15.26 0.17 1.88
CA TYR A 19 15.48 -1.24 2.29
C TYR A 19 14.94 -1.53 3.69
N GLU A 20 15.06 -0.58 4.59
CA GLU A 20 14.53 -0.68 5.96
C GLU A 20 13.00 -0.72 5.96
N ALA A 21 12.36 0.15 5.19
CA ALA A 21 10.90 0.18 5.03
C ALA A 21 10.37 -1.13 4.42
N PHE A 22 11.03 -1.66 3.39
CA PHE A 22 10.62 -2.92 2.78
C PHE A 22 10.83 -4.11 3.71
N ALA A 23 11.91 -4.14 4.47
CA ALA A 23 12.15 -5.16 5.49
C ALA A 23 11.10 -5.09 6.62
N LEU A 24 10.75 -3.88 7.06
CA LEU A 24 9.72 -3.67 8.08
C LEU A 24 8.34 -4.12 7.58
N HIS A 25 7.96 -3.76 6.34
CA HIS A 25 6.72 -4.23 5.73
C HIS A 25 6.65 -5.77 5.69
N ARG A 26 7.71 -6.42 5.20
CA ARG A 26 7.80 -7.89 5.16
C ARG A 26 7.71 -8.51 6.56
N ARG A 27 8.36 -7.88 7.54
CA ARG A 27 8.32 -8.32 8.94
C ARG A 27 6.92 -8.17 9.53
N ALA A 28 6.23 -7.08 9.26
CA ALA A 28 4.84 -6.87 9.68
C ALA A 28 3.92 -7.96 9.11
N CYS A 29 4.03 -8.27 7.81
CA CYS A 29 3.32 -9.39 7.20
C CYS A 29 3.58 -10.72 7.92
N ALA A 30 4.83 -10.99 8.30
CA ALA A 30 5.19 -12.22 9.01
C ALA A 30 4.63 -12.26 10.45
N ILE A 31 4.53 -11.11 11.12
CA ILE A 31 3.96 -11.02 12.48
C ILE A 31 2.46 -11.33 12.49
N ILE A 32 1.73 -10.84 11.47
CA ILE A 32 0.28 -11.04 11.38
C ILE A 32 -0.10 -12.33 10.61
N TYR A 33 0.88 -13.08 10.11
CA TYR A 33 0.62 -14.32 9.37
C TYR A 33 -0.18 -15.33 10.18
N GLY A 34 -1.25 -15.86 9.60
CA GLY A 34 -2.18 -16.78 10.22
C GLY A 34 -3.22 -16.13 11.14
N GLN A 35 -3.17 -14.83 11.38
CA GLN A 35 -4.18 -14.13 12.16
C GLN A 35 -5.43 -13.88 11.33
N THR A 36 -6.60 -13.91 12.00
CA THR A 36 -7.89 -13.60 11.40
C THR A 36 -8.28 -12.16 11.68
N PHE A 37 -8.73 -11.46 10.66
CA PHE A 37 -9.17 -10.05 10.71
C PHE A 37 -10.63 -9.94 10.27
N GLU A 38 -11.45 -9.28 11.07
CA GLU A 38 -12.85 -8.99 10.74
C GLU A 38 -12.90 -7.72 9.89
N LEU A 39 -13.46 -7.84 8.68
CA LEU A 39 -13.59 -6.72 7.72
C LEU A 39 -15.03 -6.14 7.68
N GLY A 40 -15.88 -6.52 8.64
CA GLY A 40 -17.28 -6.11 8.72
C GLY A 40 -18.27 -7.07 8.00
N TYR A 41 -19.57 -6.96 8.31
CA TYR A 41 -20.66 -7.72 7.68
C TYR A 41 -20.42 -9.24 7.56
N ASN A 42 -19.93 -9.89 8.61
CA ASN A 42 -19.60 -11.33 8.64
C ASN A 42 -18.55 -11.76 7.60
N HIS A 43 -17.67 -10.84 7.19
CA HIS A 43 -16.56 -11.14 6.34
C HIS A 43 -15.25 -11.07 7.15
N SER A 44 -14.56 -12.19 7.24
CA SER A 44 -13.25 -12.30 7.88
C SER A 44 -12.21 -12.81 6.88
N VAL A 45 -10.99 -12.37 7.05
CA VAL A 45 -9.85 -12.76 6.23
C VAL A 45 -8.72 -13.26 7.13
N VAL A 46 -8.15 -14.40 6.79
CA VAL A 46 -6.90 -14.88 7.40
C VAL A 46 -5.73 -14.31 6.59
N TRP A 47 -4.85 -13.55 7.24
CA TRP A 47 -3.67 -13.05 6.57
C TRP A 47 -2.68 -14.17 6.28
N ASN A 48 -2.47 -14.50 5.02
CA ASN A 48 -1.62 -15.61 4.57
C ASN A 48 -0.51 -15.17 3.61
N MET A 49 -0.15 -13.89 3.62
CA MET A 49 0.79 -13.30 2.66
C MET A 49 2.06 -12.83 3.37
N ILE A 50 3.20 -13.30 2.89
CA ILE A 50 4.53 -12.75 3.19
C ILE A 50 5.21 -12.51 1.85
N PRO A 51 5.69 -11.29 1.56
CA PRO A 51 6.30 -10.99 0.28
C PRO A 51 7.51 -11.88 -0.04
N TYR A 52 7.55 -12.43 -1.26
CA TYR A 52 8.73 -13.09 -1.82
C TYR A 52 9.76 -12.04 -2.29
N ASP A 53 11.02 -12.46 -2.43
CA ASP A 53 12.09 -11.56 -2.86
C ASP A 53 11.81 -10.93 -4.23
N VAL A 54 11.24 -11.69 -5.19
CA VAL A 54 10.83 -11.17 -6.50
C VAL A 54 9.74 -10.09 -6.39
N GLN A 55 8.86 -10.18 -5.39
CA GLN A 55 7.83 -9.16 -5.14
C GLN A 55 8.44 -7.88 -4.54
N ILE A 56 9.47 -8.01 -3.72
CA ILE A 56 10.25 -6.85 -3.24
C ILE A 56 10.94 -6.16 -4.42
N VAL A 57 11.53 -6.91 -5.35
CA VAL A 57 12.10 -6.34 -6.59
C VAL A 57 11.03 -5.62 -7.41
N GLY A 58 9.83 -6.18 -7.53
CA GLY A 58 8.69 -5.51 -8.17
C GLY A 58 8.32 -4.18 -7.51
N ALA A 59 8.32 -4.15 -6.18
CA ALA A 59 8.07 -2.92 -5.41
C ALA A 59 9.18 -1.86 -5.62
N MET A 60 10.45 -2.27 -5.70
CA MET A 60 11.55 -1.38 -6.05
C MET A 60 11.36 -0.78 -7.44
N THR A 61 11.00 -1.61 -8.42
CA THR A 61 10.72 -1.17 -9.80
C THR A 61 9.62 -0.10 -9.83
N LEU A 62 8.52 -0.30 -9.09
CA LEU A 62 7.44 0.69 -8.97
C LEU A 62 7.92 1.97 -8.30
N ASN A 63 8.67 1.86 -7.21
CA ASN A 63 9.20 3.01 -6.49
C ASN A 63 10.14 3.87 -7.36
N ASP A 64 10.89 3.24 -8.24
CA ASP A 64 11.80 3.91 -9.17
C ASP A 64 11.06 4.55 -10.37
N GLY A 65 9.72 4.54 -10.37
CA GLY A 65 8.87 5.13 -11.41
C GLY A 65 8.78 4.31 -12.69
N ASN A 66 9.13 3.03 -12.62
CA ASN A 66 9.05 2.11 -13.75
C ASN A 66 7.79 1.25 -13.72
N ILE A 67 7.54 0.51 -14.78
CA ILE A 67 6.44 -0.45 -14.88
C ILE A 67 6.93 -1.84 -14.46
N ALA A 68 6.27 -2.45 -13.48
CA ALA A 68 6.50 -3.83 -13.08
C ALA A 68 5.47 -4.73 -13.76
N GLU A 69 5.87 -5.50 -14.76
CA GLU A 69 5.01 -6.51 -15.38
C GLU A 69 4.99 -7.78 -14.52
N MET A 70 3.80 -8.17 -14.09
CA MET A 70 3.58 -9.38 -13.28
C MET A 70 2.36 -10.14 -13.83
N ARG A 71 2.47 -11.46 -13.91
CA ARG A 71 1.38 -12.33 -14.37
C ARG A 71 0.22 -12.36 -13.36
N THR A 72 -0.93 -12.81 -13.82
CA THR A 72 -2.08 -13.06 -12.95
C THR A 72 -1.71 -14.06 -11.86
N GLY A 73 -2.10 -13.76 -10.60
CA GLY A 73 -1.80 -14.62 -9.46
C GLY A 73 -0.43 -14.39 -8.78
N GLU A 74 0.43 -13.55 -9.31
CA GLU A 74 1.76 -13.28 -8.73
C GLU A 74 1.77 -12.26 -7.58
N GLY A 75 0.59 -11.84 -7.11
CA GLY A 75 0.46 -10.99 -5.93
C GLY A 75 0.71 -9.51 -6.18
N LYS A 76 0.31 -8.98 -7.36
CA LYS A 76 0.44 -7.55 -7.70
C LYS A 76 -0.09 -6.60 -6.63
N THR A 77 -1.23 -6.94 -6.01
CA THR A 77 -1.85 -6.14 -4.96
C THR A 77 -0.93 -6.01 -3.74
N LEU A 78 -0.30 -7.10 -3.31
CA LEU A 78 0.67 -7.09 -2.22
C LEU A 78 1.93 -6.27 -2.59
N VAL A 79 2.42 -6.40 -3.82
CA VAL A 79 3.58 -5.61 -4.30
C VAL A 79 3.30 -4.11 -4.25
N ALA A 80 2.10 -3.69 -4.65
CA ALA A 80 1.68 -2.30 -4.57
C ALA A 80 1.71 -1.76 -3.13
N THR A 81 1.37 -2.58 -2.11
CA THR A 81 1.40 -2.15 -0.71
C THR A 81 2.79 -1.80 -0.22
N ILE A 82 3.82 -2.49 -0.70
CA ILE A 82 5.21 -2.27 -0.30
C ILE A 82 5.70 -0.92 -0.81
N ALA A 83 5.47 -0.63 -2.09
CA ALA A 83 5.84 0.64 -2.70
C ALA A 83 5.03 1.81 -2.10
N ALA A 84 3.73 1.61 -1.88
CA ALA A 84 2.86 2.61 -1.27
C ALA A 84 3.28 2.93 0.18
N TYR A 85 3.63 1.92 0.97
CA TYR A 85 4.11 2.11 2.33
C TYR A 85 5.33 3.03 2.40
N LEU A 86 6.37 2.76 1.59
CA LEU A 86 7.56 3.60 1.55
C LEU A 86 7.20 5.07 1.24
N ASN A 87 6.37 5.29 0.23
CA ASN A 87 6.01 6.64 -0.20
C ASN A 87 5.09 7.36 0.81
N ALA A 88 4.27 6.63 1.56
CA ALA A 88 3.43 7.19 2.61
C ALA A 88 4.20 7.68 3.85
N LEU A 89 5.44 7.22 4.06
CA LEU A 89 6.27 7.62 5.20
C LEU A 89 6.59 9.11 5.25
N VAL A 90 6.44 9.83 4.15
CA VAL A 90 6.61 11.28 4.11
C VAL A 90 5.37 12.06 4.56
N GLY A 91 4.30 11.38 4.93
CA GLY A 91 3.05 12.00 5.38
C GLY A 91 2.21 12.62 4.25
N ILE A 92 2.47 12.25 3.01
CA ILE A 92 1.68 12.65 1.84
C ILE A 92 0.79 11.46 1.43
N PRO A 93 -0.49 11.68 1.10
CA PRO A 93 -1.36 10.62 0.63
C PRO A 93 -0.82 9.93 -0.63
N VAL A 94 -0.89 8.60 -0.65
CA VAL A 94 -0.53 7.78 -1.81
C VAL A 94 -1.81 7.24 -2.43
N HIS A 95 -2.01 7.46 -3.72
CA HIS A 95 -3.20 7.04 -4.44
C HIS A 95 -2.94 5.73 -5.19
N ILE A 96 -3.73 4.70 -4.89
CA ILE A 96 -3.75 3.44 -5.61
C ILE A 96 -4.99 3.42 -6.50
N VAL A 97 -4.79 3.41 -7.82
CA VAL A 97 -5.87 3.43 -8.80
C VAL A 97 -6.16 2.01 -9.26
N THR A 98 -7.41 1.60 -9.19
CA THR A 98 -7.91 0.30 -9.65
C THR A 98 -8.85 0.46 -10.83
N VAL A 99 -9.12 -0.64 -11.55
CA VAL A 99 -9.96 -0.61 -12.75
C VAL A 99 -11.46 -0.41 -12.45
N ASN A 100 -11.92 -0.67 -11.23
CA ASN A 100 -13.32 -0.50 -10.82
C ASN A 100 -13.47 -0.38 -9.30
N ASP A 101 -14.67 0.05 -8.86
CA ASP A 101 -15.01 0.26 -7.46
C ASP A 101 -14.98 -1.03 -6.62
N TYR A 102 -15.31 -2.17 -7.23
CA TYR A 102 -15.26 -3.44 -6.51
C TYR A 102 -13.83 -3.76 -6.05
N LEU A 103 -12.87 -3.63 -6.96
CA LEU A 103 -11.46 -3.84 -6.62
C LEU A 103 -10.94 -2.78 -5.65
N ALA A 104 -11.34 -1.52 -5.80
CA ALA A 104 -10.97 -0.46 -4.86
C ALA A 104 -11.42 -0.80 -3.43
N ARG A 105 -12.67 -1.22 -3.26
CA ARG A 105 -13.22 -1.60 -1.95
C ARG A 105 -12.57 -2.87 -1.39
N ARG A 106 -12.45 -3.92 -2.20
CA ARG A 106 -11.82 -5.17 -1.78
C ARG A 106 -10.37 -4.92 -1.35
N ASP A 107 -9.58 -4.27 -2.19
CA ASP A 107 -8.15 -4.07 -1.93
C ASP A 107 -7.92 -3.10 -0.75
N SER A 108 -8.78 -2.09 -0.57
CA SER A 108 -8.70 -1.21 0.61
C SER A 108 -9.01 -1.96 1.91
N GLN A 109 -9.91 -2.92 1.91
CA GLN A 109 -10.24 -3.72 3.07
C GLN A 109 -9.15 -4.76 3.36
N GLU A 110 -8.80 -5.59 2.38
CA GLU A 110 -7.82 -6.68 2.57
C GLU A 110 -6.41 -6.14 2.82
N MET A 111 -5.93 -5.21 2.00
CA MET A 111 -4.60 -4.62 2.17
C MET A 111 -4.60 -3.55 3.27
N GLY A 112 -5.75 -3.02 3.65
CA GLY A 112 -5.91 -2.17 4.83
C GLY A 112 -5.35 -2.81 6.11
N ILE A 113 -5.41 -4.14 6.21
CA ILE A 113 -4.85 -4.89 7.34
C ILE A 113 -3.36 -4.57 7.53
N ILE A 114 -2.56 -4.71 6.47
CA ILE A 114 -1.12 -4.45 6.58
C ILE A 114 -0.82 -2.96 6.75
N TYR A 115 -1.55 -2.07 6.09
CA TYR A 115 -1.37 -0.64 6.26
C TYR A 115 -1.66 -0.21 7.70
N ASN A 116 -2.79 -0.66 8.28
CA ASN A 116 -3.15 -0.37 9.67
C ASN A 116 -2.12 -0.96 10.65
N THR A 117 -1.61 -2.16 10.38
CA THR A 117 -0.53 -2.78 11.19
C THR A 117 0.73 -1.92 11.19
N LEU A 118 0.99 -1.22 10.08
CA LEU A 118 2.13 -0.32 9.91
C LEU A 118 1.83 1.13 10.35
N GLY A 119 0.65 1.40 10.90
CA GLY A 119 0.26 2.72 11.42
C GLY A 119 -0.26 3.69 10.38
N LEU A 120 -0.61 3.23 9.17
CA LEU A 120 -1.22 4.04 8.13
C LEU A 120 -2.75 3.87 8.12
N SER A 121 -3.47 4.94 7.79
CA SER A 121 -4.91 4.91 7.51
C SER A 121 -5.17 4.64 6.02
N VAL A 122 -6.34 4.07 5.71
CA VAL A 122 -6.76 3.79 4.34
C VAL A 122 -8.14 4.38 4.10
N GLY A 123 -8.26 5.24 3.10
CA GLY A 123 -9.53 5.71 2.55
C GLY A 123 -9.86 5.00 1.25
N VAL A 124 -11.13 5.00 0.85
CA VAL A 124 -11.58 4.52 -0.45
C VAL A 124 -12.49 5.53 -1.11
N VAL A 125 -12.21 5.82 -2.37
CA VAL A 125 -13.05 6.68 -3.21
C VAL A 125 -13.76 5.81 -4.23
N SER A 126 -15.10 5.94 -4.30
CA SER A 126 -15.93 5.15 -5.22
C SER A 126 -17.07 5.99 -5.80
N HIS A 127 -17.76 5.47 -6.83
CA HIS A 127 -18.93 6.10 -7.38
C HIS A 127 -20.04 6.23 -6.31
N GLY A 128 -20.85 7.29 -6.43
CA GLY A 128 -21.97 7.55 -5.54
C GLY A 128 -21.64 8.21 -4.21
N GLN A 129 -20.37 8.37 -3.86
CA GLN A 129 -19.98 9.17 -2.69
C GLN A 129 -20.16 10.66 -2.95
N SER A 130 -20.52 11.41 -1.88
CA SER A 130 -20.57 12.87 -1.92
C SER A 130 -19.18 13.48 -2.08
N PHE A 131 -19.13 14.79 -2.35
CA PHE A 131 -17.86 15.51 -2.42
C PHE A 131 -17.14 15.49 -1.05
N GLU A 132 -17.88 15.69 0.02
CA GLU A 132 -17.36 15.68 1.39
C GLU A 132 -16.78 14.32 1.80
N GLU A 133 -17.48 13.23 1.45
CA GLU A 133 -17.00 11.87 1.69
C GLU A 133 -15.70 11.57 0.93
N LYS A 134 -15.62 12.01 -0.33
CA LYS A 134 -14.39 11.87 -1.12
C LYS A 134 -13.26 12.71 -0.55
N GLN A 135 -13.54 13.95 -0.16
CA GLN A 135 -12.54 14.83 0.45
C GLN A 135 -12.00 14.26 1.77
N ALA A 136 -12.85 13.61 2.56
CA ALA A 136 -12.43 12.97 3.81
C ALA A 136 -11.57 11.70 3.58
N ALA A 137 -11.68 11.08 2.40
CA ALA A 137 -10.91 9.90 2.04
C ALA A 137 -9.52 10.22 1.47
N TYR A 138 -9.31 11.49 1.04
CA TYR A 138 -8.03 12.01 0.57
C TYR A 138 -7.15 12.49 1.73
#